data_f7f3ddec09444afa06e031915ce3f2eb
#
_entry.id   f7f3ddec09444afa06e031915ce3f2eb
#
_cell.length_a   1.000
_cell.length_b   1.000
_cell.length_c   1.000
_cell.angle_alpha   90.00
_cell.angle_beta   90.00
_cell.angle_gamma   90.00
#
_symmetry.space_group_name_H-M   'P 1'
#
loop_
_entity.id
_entity.type
_entity.pdbx_description
1 polymer ?
#
loop_
_entity_poly.entity_id
_entity_poly.type
_entity_poly.pdbx_seq_one_letter_code
_entity_poly.pdbx_strand_id
1 'polypeptide(L)'
;FAAWATERGPDPGSITYRELRTYAAALSERGLERVSVARKLAAVRSLYAHLVAIEEAAQNPAELLPNPKRASRLPRVLGRDEIETLLDRIPAGTSLELRDRAMFELAYSCGLRCSEIIQLDTGDPDFDSEVLRVTGKGGRTRLVPIGEPAQGALDRYLTAARPSLEMGRDTEALFLSRRGRRLSASDVRRRLERWVREASVASGVSSHTLRHS
;
A
#
# COMPACT_ATOMS: atom_id res chain seq x y z
N PHE A 1 -2.83 -9.70 -20.96
CA PHE A 1 -3.01 -9.18 -22.32
C PHE A 1 -2.15 -9.96 -23.31
N ALA A 2 -0.85 -10.12 -23.10
CA ALA A 2 0.04 -10.81 -24.03
C ALA A 2 -0.50 -12.17 -24.47
N ALA A 3 -0.84 -13.08 -23.56
CA ALA A 3 -1.42 -14.39 -23.89
C ALA A 3 -2.69 -14.29 -24.76
N TRP A 4 -3.59 -13.34 -24.45
CA TRP A 4 -4.79 -13.10 -25.23
C TRP A 4 -4.48 -12.55 -26.64
N ALA A 5 -3.45 -11.72 -26.76
CA ALA A 5 -3.00 -11.17 -28.05
C ALA A 5 -2.36 -12.26 -28.91
N THR A 6 -1.49 -13.09 -28.33
CA THR A 6 -0.80 -14.18 -29.04
C THR A 6 -1.76 -15.22 -29.65
N GLU A 7 -2.90 -15.48 -29.01
CA GLU A 7 -3.95 -16.34 -29.56
C GLU A 7 -4.60 -15.80 -30.86
N ARG A 8 -4.44 -14.51 -31.16
CA ARG A 8 -5.06 -13.81 -32.29
C ARG A 8 -4.13 -13.43 -33.41
N GLY A 9 -2.82 -13.58 -33.18
CA GLY A 9 -1.79 -13.33 -34.19
C GLY A 9 -0.46 -12.99 -33.54
N PRO A 10 0.66 -13.21 -34.22
CA PRO A 10 1.99 -13.01 -33.67
C PRO A 10 2.38 -11.51 -33.58
N ASP A 11 1.67 -10.62 -34.27
CA ASP A 11 2.03 -9.21 -34.34
C ASP A 11 1.08 -8.34 -33.47
N PRO A 12 1.55 -7.81 -32.36
CA PRO A 12 0.78 -6.86 -31.55
C PRO A 12 0.35 -5.60 -32.30
N GLY A 13 1.12 -5.19 -33.33
CA GLY A 13 0.81 -4.01 -34.16
C GLY A 13 -0.42 -4.18 -35.04
N SER A 14 -0.84 -5.43 -35.30
CA SER A 14 -2.02 -5.75 -36.13
C SER A 14 -3.34 -5.72 -35.36
N ILE A 15 -3.32 -5.62 -34.04
CA ILE A 15 -4.53 -5.65 -33.20
C ILE A 15 -5.36 -4.37 -33.38
N THR A 16 -6.63 -4.57 -33.70
CA THR A 16 -7.59 -3.51 -33.98
C THR A 16 -8.34 -3.03 -32.72
N TYR A 17 -8.93 -1.85 -32.80
CA TYR A 17 -9.85 -1.32 -31.78
C TYR A 17 -11.00 -2.30 -31.46
N ARG A 18 -11.56 -2.98 -32.50
CA ARG A 18 -12.65 -3.95 -32.34
C ARG A 18 -12.22 -5.14 -31.47
N GLU A 19 -11.04 -5.66 -31.71
CA GLU A 19 -10.48 -6.77 -30.93
C GLU A 19 -10.21 -6.35 -29.48
N LEU A 20 -9.70 -5.15 -29.26
CA LEU A 20 -9.51 -4.63 -27.90
C LEU A 20 -10.84 -4.42 -27.14
N ARG A 21 -11.92 -4.08 -27.83
CA ARG A 21 -13.27 -4.09 -27.24
C ARG A 21 -13.69 -5.49 -26.79
N THR A 22 -13.41 -6.51 -27.63
CA THR A 22 -13.66 -7.91 -27.27
C THR A 22 -12.82 -8.32 -26.04
N TYR A 23 -11.56 -7.90 -25.98
CA TYR A 23 -10.73 -8.11 -24.79
C TYR A 23 -11.33 -7.46 -23.53
N ALA A 24 -11.81 -6.23 -23.65
CA ALA A 24 -12.44 -5.52 -22.52
C ALA A 24 -13.73 -6.24 -22.04
N ALA A 25 -14.55 -6.77 -22.99
CA ALA A 25 -15.72 -7.57 -22.67
C ALA A 25 -15.33 -8.87 -21.95
N ALA A 26 -14.36 -9.61 -22.48
CA ALA A 26 -13.86 -10.85 -21.87
C ALA A 26 -13.32 -10.65 -20.45
N LEU A 27 -12.69 -9.50 -20.15
CA LEU A 27 -12.27 -9.18 -18.80
C LEU A 27 -13.46 -9.00 -17.85
N SER A 28 -14.55 -8.41 -18.33
CA SER A 28 -15.77 -8.21 -17.55
C SER A 28 -16.54 -9.52 -17.34
N GLU A 29 -16.62 -10.36 -18.36
CA GLU A 29 -17.25 -11.70 -18.31
C GLU A 29 -16.52 -12.63 -17.31
N ARG A 30 -15.21 -12.47 -17.16
CA ARG A 30 -14.41 -13.17 -16.13
C ARG A 30 -14.68 -12.70 -14.71
N GLY A 31 -15.62 -11.79 -14.49
CA GLY A 31 -16.00 -11.29 -13.19
C GLY A 31 -14.99 -10.32 -12.56
N LEU A 32 -14.07 -9.72 -13.34
CA LEU A 32 -13.15 -8.74 -12.80
C LEU A 32 -13.88 -7.46 -12.40
N GLU A 33 -13.50 -6.90 -11.25
CA GLU A 33 -14.01 -5.61 -10.83
C GLU A 33 -13.68 -4.50 -11.85
N ARG A 34 -14.59 -3.53 -11.99
CA ARG A 34 -14.44 -2.39 -12.92
C ARG A 34 -13.09 -1.66 -12.79
N VAL A 35 -12.58 -1.51 -11.56
CA VAL A 35 -11.26 -0.90 -11.30
C VAL A 35 -10.13 -1.73 -11.87
N SER A 36 -10.22 -3.05 -11.77
CA SER A 36 -9.24 -3.98 -12.33
C SER A 36 -9.27 -3.97 -13.86
N VAL A 37 -10.45 -3.94 -14.46
CA VAL A 37 -10.62 -3.78 -15.91
C VAL A 37 -10.02 -2.45 -16.39
N ALA A 38 -10.37 -1.33 -15.74
CA ALA A 38 -9.84 -0.01 -16.07
C ALA A 38 -8.31 0.03 -16.02
N ARG A 39 -7.70 -0.58 -14.98
CA ARG A 39 -6.23 -0.66 -14.85
C ARG A 39 -5.58 -1.47 -15.97
N LYS A 40 -6.18 -2.60 -16.34
CA LYS A 40 -5.69 -3.43 -17.47
C LYS A 40 -5.79 -2.70 -18.80
N LEU A 41 -6.89 -2.00 -19.07
CA LEU A 41 -7.05 -1.21 -20.28
C LEU A 41 -6.09 0.00 -20.32
N ALA A 42 -5.82 0.63 -19.17
CA ALA A 42 -4.80 1.68 -19.08
C ALA A 42 -3.39 1.15 -19.40
N ALA A 43 -3.05 -0.04 -18.93
CA ALA A 43 -1.76 -0.68 -19.26
C ALA A 43 -1.64 -0.99 -20.76
N VAL A 44 -2.72 -1.47 -21.38
CA VAL A 44 -2.75 -1.70 -22.85
C VAL A 44 -2.59 -0.39 -23.61
N ARG A 45 -3.24 0.69 -23.16
CA ARG A 45 -3.09 2.03 -23.75
C ARG A 45 -1.65 2.55 -23.67
N SER A 46 -1.01 2.37 -22.52
CA SER A 46 0.41 2.74 -22.34
C SER A 46 1.33 1.90 -23.22
N LEU A 47 1.06 0.61 -23.38
CA LEU A 47 1.82 -0.27 -24.26
C LEU A 47 1.78 0.26 -25.71
N TYR A 48 0.59 0.50 -26.24
CA TYR A 48 0.46 1.00 -27.62
C TYR A 48 0.98 2.42 -27.79
N ALA A 49 0.87 3.28 -26.80
CA ALA A 49 1.50 4.59 -26.84
C ALA A 49 3.05 4.46 -26.95
N HIS A 50 3.63 3.48 -26.27
CA HIS A 50 5.06 3.18 -26.41
C HIS A 50 5.40 2.61 -27.80
N LEU A 51 4.63 1.64 -28.29
CA LEU A 51 4.86 1.05 -29.63
C LEU A 51 4.77 2.11 -30.75
N VAL A 52 3.85 3.06 -30.64
CA VAL A 52 3.78 4.20 -31.57
C VAL A 52 5.01 5.09 -31.44
N ALA A 53 5.48 5.35 -30.20
CA ALA A 53 6.65 6.20 -29.99
C ALA A 53 7.97 5.60 -30.51
N ILE A 54 8.06 4.27 -30.65
CA ILE A 54 9.20 3.55 -31.21
C ILE A 54 8.95 3.07 -32.66
N GLU A 55 7.91 3.60 -33.31
CA GLU A 55 7.53 3.31 -34.69
C GLU A 55 7.19 1.83 -35.01
N GLU A 56 6.92 1.02 -33.99
CA GLU A 56 6.46 -0.39 -34.13
C GLU A 56 4.94 -0.52 -34.32
N ALA A 57 4.18 0.56 -34.16
CA ALA A 57 2.75 0.63 -34.47
C ALA A 57 2.40 1.98 -35.11
N ALA A 58 1.55 1.96 -36.14
CA ALA A 58 1.16 3.19 -36.86
C ALA A 58 0.22 4.08 -36.01
N GLN A 59 -0.57 3.50 -35.13
CA GLN A 59 -1.54 4.19 -34.26
C GLN A 59 -1.83 3.39 -33.00
N ASN A 60 -2.38 4.07 -32.00
CA ASN A 60 -2.79 3.42 -30.75
C ASN A 60 -4.26 2.95 -30.82
N PRO A 61 -4.54 1.65 -31.06
CA PRO A 61 -5.91 1.14 -31.17
C PRO A 61 -6.67 1.18 -29.84
N ALA A 62 -5.98 1.38 -28.72
CA ALA A 62 -6.57 1.47 -27.40
C ALA A 62 -6.95 2.90 -26.97
N GLU A 63 -6.63 3.92 -27.76
CA GLU A 63 -6.82 5.32 -27.37
C GLU A 63 -8.27 5.65 -27.09
N LEU A 64 -9.18 5.22 -27.95
CA LEU A 64 -10.62 5.46 -27.84
C LEU A 64 -11.39 4.42 -27.01
N LEU A 65 -10.69 3.44 -26.39
CA LEU A 65 -11.37 2.48 -25.54
C LEU A 65 -12.05 3.18 -24.37
N PRO A 66 -13.35 2.95 -24.12
CA PRO A 66 -14.03 3.56 -22.99
C PRO A 66 -13.41 3.06 -21.67
N ASN A 67 -13.10 3.98 -20.77
CA ASN A 67 -12.77 3.62 -19.41
C ASN A 67 -14.06 3.26 -18.67
N PRO A 68 -14.14 2.08 -18.02
CA PRO A 68 -15.23 1.82 -17.09
C PRO A 68 -15.33 2.96 -16.09
N LYS A 69 -16.51 3.61 -15.98
CA LYS A 69 -16.71 4.68 -15.00
C LYS A 69 -16.39 4.12 -13.62
N ARG A 70 -15.37 4.67 -12.98
CA ARG A 70 -15.09 4.39 -11.57
C ARG A 70 -16.27 4.91 -10.77
N ALA A 71 -16.86 4.06 -9.94
CA ALA A 71 -17.62 4.60 -8.83
C ALA A 71 -16.60 5.40 -7.99
N SER A 72 -16.69 6.73 -8.03
CA SER A 72 -15.89 7.61 -7.20
C SER A 72 -16.39 7.48 -5.76
N ARG A 73 -15.93 6.43 -5.08
CA ARG A 73 -16.02 6.43 -3.62
C ARG A 73 -14.85 7.28 -3.16
N LEU A 74 -15.15 8.47 -2.66
CA LEU A 74 -14.17 9.24 -1.90
C LEU A 74 -13.64 8.32 -0.79
N PRO A 75 -12.31 8.24 -0.60
CA PRO A 75 -11.76 7.54 0.53
C PRO A 75 -12.41 8.10 1.79
N ARG A 76 -12.95 7.25 2.65
CA ARG A 76 -13.42 7.69 3.96
C ARG A 76 -12.19 8.09 4.76
N VAL A 77 -12.15 9.33 5.20
CA VAL A 77 -11.18 9.84 6.16
C VAL A 77 -11.72 9.52 7.54
N LEU A 78 -10.89 8.96 8.43
CA LEU A 78 -11.25 8.76 9.83
C LEU A 78 -11.15 10.09 10.57
N GLY A 79 -12.12 10.37 11.40
CA GLY A 79 -12.02 11.44 12.37
C GLY A 79 -10.95 11.13 13.43
N ARG A 80 -10.45 12.17 14.08
CA ARG A 80 -9.47 12.03 15.16
C ARG A 80 -9.90 11.04 16.24
N ASP A 81 -11.14 11.16 16.71
CA ASP A 81 -11.72 10.29 17.74
C ASP A 81 -11.80 8.82 17.30
N GLU A 82 -12.06 8.58 16.00
CA GLU A 82 -12.09 7.23 15.45
C GLU A 82 -10.69 6.61 15.41
N ILE A 83 -9.65 7.41 15.16
CA ILE A 83 -8.25 6.95 15.17
C ILE A 83 -7.80 6.69 16.59
N GLU A 84 -8.05 7.59 17.53
CA GLU A 84 -7.75 7.42 18.94
C GLU A 84 -8.44 6.14 19.46
N THR A 85 -9.72 5.94 19.15
CA THR A 85 -10.45 4.70 19.48
C THR A 85 -9.79 3.46 18.87
N LEU A 86 -9.37 3.52 17.60
CA LEU A 86 -8.70 2.41 16.94
C LEU A 86 -7.38 2.07 17.62
N LEU A 87 -6.57 3.07 17.91
CA LEU A 87 -5.26 2.90 18.52
C LEU A 87 -5.39 2.38 19.96
N ASP A 88 -6.32 2.90 20.75
CA ASP A 88 -6.55 2.48 22.13
C ASP A 88 -7.10 1.04 22.25
N ARG A 89 -7.75 0.55 21.21
CA ARG A 89 -8.23 -0.84 21.15
C ARG A 89 -7.13 -1.85 20.84
N ILE A 90 -5.93 -1.41 20.45
CA ILE A 90 -4.80 -2.33 20.26
C ILE A 90 -4.21 -2.65 21.64
N PRO A 91 -4.33 -3.89 22.13
CA PRO A 91 -3.81 -4.25 23.45
C PRO A 91 -2.26 -4.17 23.48
N ALA A 92 -1.68 -4.27 24.67
CA ALA A 92 -0.24 -4.28 24.89
C ALA A 92 0.25 -5.58 25.57
N GLY A 93 -0.51 -6.66 25.44
CA GLY A 93 -0.24 -7.93 26.13
C GLY A 93 0.78 -8.83 25.44
N THR A 94 1.00 -8.65 24.15
CA THR A 94 1.93 -9.48 23.36
C THR A 94 2.90 -8.65 22.54
N SER A 95 4.06 -9.23 22.19
CA SER A 95 5.05 -8.57 21.33
C SER A 95 4.48 -8.12 19.98
N LEU A 96 3.50 -8.86 19.44
CA LEU A 96 2.86 -8.51 18.17
C LEU A 96 1.87 -7.34 18.33
N GLU A 97 1.22 -7.21 19.46
CA GLU A 97 0.34 -6.09 19.78
C GLU A 97 1.12 -4.81 20.04
N LEU A 98 2.20 -4.89 20.82
CA LEU A 98 3.12 -3.76 21.03
C LEU A 98 3.69 -3.25 19.70
N ARG A 99 4.10 -4.16 18.81
CA ARG A 99 4.54 -3.80 17.45
C ARG A 99 3.43 -3.10 16.66
N ASP A 100 2.23 -3.66 16.64
CA ASP A 100 1.11 -3.12 15.88
C ASP A 100 0.71 -1.73 16.39
N ARG A 101 0.68 -1.54 17.73
CA ARG A 101 0.45 -0.22 18.33
C ARG A 101 1.51 0.78 17.91
N ALA A 102 2.79 0.48 18.07
CA ALA A 102 3.90 1.35 17.68
C ALA A 102 3.86 1.71 16.19
N MET A 103 3.58 0.73 15.35
CA MET A 103 3.51 0.91 13.90
C MET A 103 2.38 1.88 13.49
N PHE A 104 1.19 1.75 14.08
CA PHE A 104 0.05 2.59 13.70
C PHE A 104 0.08 3.96 14.36
N GLU A 105 0.60 4.09 15.59
CA GLU A 105 0.89 5.38 16.22
C GLU A 105 1.88 6.19 15.37
N LEU A 106 2.97 5.55 14.94
CA LEU A 106 3.98 6.20 14.10
C LEU A 106 3.42 6.58 12.73
N ALA A 107 2.62 5.68 12.14
CA ALA A 107 1.96 5.92 10.85
C ALA A 107 1.04 7.14 10.88
N TYR A 108 0.29 7.31 11.96
CA TYR A 108 -0.62 8.43 12.16
C TYR A 108 0.16 9.72 12.47
N SER A 109 1.01 9.69 13.49
CA SER A 109 1.79 10.85 13.94
C SER A 109 2.64 11.47 12.83
N CYS A 110 3.34 10.62 12.04
CA CYS A 110 4.27 11.07 10.99
C CYS A 110 3.65 11.10 9.58
N GLY A 111 2.38 10.77 9.42
CA GLY A 111 1.69 10.73 8.14
C GLY A 111 2.35 9.79 7.12
N LEU A 112 2.75 8.58 7.54
CA LEU A 112 3.53 7.66 6.71
C LEU A 112 2.69 6.90 5.69
N ARG A 113 3.28 6.67 4.50
CA ARG A 113 2.75 5.69 3.56
C ARG A 113 3.08 4.27 4.01
N CYS A 114 2.25 3.30 3.63
CA CYS A 114 2.52 1.89 3.93
C CYS A 114 3.91 1.44 3.45
N SER A 115 4.35 1.89 2.27
CA SER A 115 5.70 1.62 1.76
C SER A 115 6.81 2.25 2.59
N GLU A 116 6.58 3.42 3.17
CA GLU A 116 7.54 4.08 4.05
C GLU A 116 7.64 3.31 5.38
N ILE A 117 6.52 2.92 5.99
CA ILE A 117 6.49 2.13 7.23
C ILE A 117 7.32 0.83 7.12
N ILE A 118 7.14 0.09 6.03
CA ILE A 118 7.84 -1.18 5.85
C ILE A 118 9.34 -1.02 5.55
N GLN A 119 9.77 0.15 5.11
CA GLN A 119 11.17 0.45 4.80
C GLN A 119 11.94 1.01 6.00
N LEU A 120 11.26 1.37 7.09
CA LEU A 120 11.94 1.90 8.28
C LEU A 120 12.93 0.90 8.87
N ASP A 121 14.06 1.42 9.27
CA ASP A 121 15.11 0.71 9.99
C ASP A 121 15.23 1.23 11.45
N THR A 122 15.87 0.46 12.30
CA THR A 122 16.05 0.80 13.73
C THR A 122 16.84 2.08 13.96
N GLY A 123 17.67 2.47 13.01
CA GLY A 123 18.42 3.73 13.04
C GLY A 123 17.68 4.93 12.44
N ASP A 124 16.42 4.80 12.04
CA ASP A 124 15.66 5.92 11.48
C ASP A 124 14.98 6.81 12.54
N PRO A 125 14.46 6.30 13.66
CA PRO A 125 14.01 7.14 14.77
C PRO A 125 15.19 7.77 15.52
N ASP A 126 15.14 9.07 15.72
CA ASP A 126 16.01 9.83 16.61
C ASP A 126 15.15 10.35 17.77
N PHE A 127 15.28 9.71 18.92
CA PHE A 127 14.50 10.03 20.11
C PHE A 127 14.97 11.32 20.78
N ASP A 128 16.26 11.67 20.66
CA ASP A 128 16.82 12.87 21.26
C ASP A 128 16.35 14.13 20.53
N SER A 129 16.27 14.04 19.21
CA SER A 129 15.78 15.13 18.34
C SER A 129 14.28 15.05 18.08
N GLU A 130 13.59 14.02 18.56
CA GLU A 130 12.16 13.76 18.35
C GLU A 130 11.74 13.69 16.88
N VAL A 131 12.61 13.16 16.02
CA VAL A 131 12.35 13.08 14.56
C VAL A 131 12.52 11.66 14.02
N LEU A 132 11.78 11.38 12.95
CA LEU A 132 11.89 10.17 12.16
C LEU A 132 12.47 10.51 10.79
N ARG A 133 13.51 9.80 10.39
CA ARG A 133 14.04 9.83 9.04
C ARG A 133 13.20 8.92 8.13
N VAL A 134 12.58 9.49 7.10
CA VAL A 134 11.69 8.77 6.19
C VAL A 134 12.21 8.84 4.77
N THR A 135 12.50 7.70 4.18
CA THR A 135 12.92 7.60 2.77
C THR A 135 11.70 7.30 1.89
N GLY A 136 11.43 8.20 0.95
CA GLY A 136 10.29 8.12 0.04
C GLY A 136 10.67 7.65 -1.37
N LYS A 137 9.72 7.80 -2.30
CA LYS A 137 9.90 7.42 -3.71
C LYS A 137 11.12 8.13 -4.32
N GLY A 138 11.98 7.36 -4.98
CA GLY A 138 13.20 7.88 -5.64
C GLY A 138 14.36 8.16 -4.68
N GLY A 139 14.36 7.55 -3.49
CA GLY A 139 15.45 7.69 -2.51
C GLY A 139 15.49 9.05 -1.79
N ARG A 140 14.47 9.90 -1.95
CA ARG A 140 14.42 11.19 -1.26
C ARG A 140 14.09 11.00 0.21
N THR A 141 14.94 11.52 1.08
CA THR A 141 14.78 11.46 2.54
C THR A 141 14.22 12.77 3.06
N ARG A 142 13.34 12.66 4.08
CA ARG A 142 12.82 13.79 4.86
C ARG A 142 12.85 13.44 6.33
N LEU A 143 12.94 14.46 7.18
CA LEU A 143 12.72 14.35 8.62
C LEU A 143 11.27 14.76 8.92
N VAL A 144 10.62 14.01 9.79
CA VAL A 144 9.26 14.30 10.28
C VAL A 144 9.25 14.23 11.81
N PRO A 145 8.57 15.13 12.51
CA PRO A 145 8.48 15.07 13.96
C PRO A 145 7.70 13.81 14.39
N ILE A 146 8.10 13.24 15.53
CA ILE A 146 7.41 12.12 16.18
C ILE A 146 6.67 12.69 17.39
N GLY A 147 5.34 12.55 17.42
CA GLY A 147 4.56 12.94 18.58
C GLY A 147 4.79 12.02 19.78
N GLU A 148 4.63 12.55 21.00
CA GLU A 148 4.86 11.84 22.26
C GLU A 148 4.18 10.47 22.37
N PRO A 149 2.90 10.27 21.97
CA PRO A 149 2.26 8.94 22.00
C PRO A 149 2.99 7.92 21.11
N ALA A 150 3.46 8.34 19.93
CA ALA A 150 4.18 7.48 19.00
C ALA A 150 5.58 7.14 19.51
N GLN A 151 6.27 8.09 20.12
CA GLN A 151 7.57 7.86 20.78
C GLN A 151 7.44 6.81 21.90
N GLY A 152 6.49 6.99 22.82
CA GLY A 152 6.27 6.06 23.90
C GLY A 152 5.83 4.67 23.45
N ALA A 153 5.04 4.56 22.40
CA ALA A 153 4.67 3.28 21.81
C ALA A 153 5.86 2.59 21.14
N LEU A 154 6.68 3.37 20.42
CA LEU A 154 7.86 2.86 19.72
C LEU A 154 8.95 2.40 20.70
N ASP A 155 9.23 3.17 21.74
CA ASP A 155 10.17 2.81 22.79
C ASP A 155 9.77 1.47 23.46
N ARG A 156 8.51 1.34 23.87
CA ARG A 156 7.99 0.08 24.44
C ARG A 156 8.14 -1.10 23.48
N TYR A 157 7.89 -0.88 22.20
CA TYR A 157 8.08 -1.93 21.22
C TYR A 157 9.54 -2.34 21.08
N LEU A 158 10.46 -1.37 20.96
CA LEU A 158 11.89 -1.62 20.78
C LEU A 158 12.50 -2.33 21.98
N THR A 159 12.12 -1.93 23.20
CA THR A 159 12.71 -2.46 24.44
C THR A 159 12.08 -3.78 24.89
N ALA A 160 10.75 -3.90 24.87
CA ALA A 160 10.04 -5.04 25.44
C ALA A 160 9.61 -6.12 24.41
N ALA A 161 9.46 -5.76 23.15
CA ALA A 161 8.86 -6.70 22.18
C ALA A 161 9.80 -7.09 21.03
N ARG A 162 10.49 -6.14 20.43
CA ARG A 162 11.32 -6.39 19.25
C ARG A 162 12.42 -7.45 19.48
N PRO A 163 13.15 -7.49 20.60
CA PRO A 163 14.17 -8.51 20.84
C PRO A 163 13.60 -9.95 20.76
N SER A 164 12.40 -10.16 21.26
CA SER A 164 11.74 -11.48 21.17
C SER A 164 11.32 -11.85 19.74
N LEU A 165 11.09 -10.85 18.87
CA LEU A 165 10.70 -11.05 17.48
C LEU A 165 11.91 -11.22 16.54
N GLU A 166 13.08 -10.76 16.91
CA GLU A 166 14.31 -10.93 16.13
C GLU A 166 14.72 -12.41 15.98
N MET A 167 14.42 -13.22 16.98
CA MET A 167 14.72 -14.65 16.96
C MET A 167 16.22 -14.95 16.67
N GLY A 168 17.12 -14.10 17.17
CA GLY A 168 18.57 -14.21 16.94
C GLY A 168 19.03 -13.85 15.51
N ARG A 169 18.19 -13.14 14.75
CA ARG A 169 18.54 -12.65 13.41
C ARG A 169 19.07 -11.23 13.50
N ASP A 170 20.19 -10.99 12.83
CA ASP A 170 20.67 -9.64 12.61
C ASP A 170 19.83 -8.97 11.50
N THR A 171 19.00 -7.99 11.87
CA THR A 171 18.13 -7.26 10.95
C THR A 171 17.94 -5.82 11.37
N GLU A 172 18.20 -4.93 10.45
CA GLU A 172 17.97 -3.48 10.66
C GLU A 172 16.49 -3.09 10.63
N ALA A 173 15.61 -3.96 10.11
CA ALA A 173 14.19 -3.65 9.97
C ALA A 173 13.56 -3.23 11.30
N LEU A 174 12.90 -2.06 11.31
CA LEU A 174 12.22 -1.55 12.50
C LEU A 174 11.07 -2.48 12.90
N PHE A 175 10.15 -2.80 12.00
CA PHE A 175 8.98 -3.62 12.28
C PHE A 175 9.12 -5.05 11.76
N LEU A 176 9.03 -6.01 12.66
CA LEU A 176 9.26 -7.42 12.39
C LEU A 176 7.96 -8.23 12.34
N SER A 177 7.93 -9.21 11.45
CA SER A 177 6.89 -10.23 11.42
C SER A 177 7.09 -11.24 12.57
N ARG A 178 6.08 -12.09 12.81
CA ARG A 178 6.20 -13.21 13.76
C ARG A 178 7.40 -14.14 13.48
N ARG A 179 7.95 -14.11 12.26
CA ARG A 179 9.09 -14.94 11.83
C ARG A 179 10.41 -14.17 11.86
N GLY A 180 10.49 -13.01 12.50
CA GLY A 180 11.69 -12.19 12.58
C GLY A 180 12.13 -11.58 11.25
N ARG A 181 11.23 -11.41 10.29
CA ARG A 181 11.51 -10.78 8.99
C ARG A 181 10.79 -9.44 8.89
N ARG A 182 11.35 -8.52 8.10
CA ARG A 182 10.68 -7.26 7.74
C ARG A 182 9.24 -7.51 7.32
N LEU A 183 8.31 -6.65 7.72
CA LEU A 183 6.92 -6.70 7.30
C LEU A 183 6.78 -6.39 5.80
N SER A 184 5.79 -7.00 5.17
CA SER A 184 5.32 -6.63 3.84
C SER A 184 4.13 -5.66 3.90
N ALA A 185 3.84 -4.98 2.78
CA ALA A 185 2.65 -4.12 2.68
C ALA A 185 1.33 -4.90 2.90
N SER A 186 1.29 -6.17 2.53
CA SER A 186 0.14 -7.05 2.79
C SER A 186 0.01 -7.40 4.28
N ASP A 187 1.13 -7.49 5.01
CA ASP A 187 1.08 -7.70 6.47
C ASP A 187 0.51 -6.47 7.18
N VAL A 188 0.99 -5.28 6.85
CA VAL A 188 0.49 -4.02 7.41
C VAL A 188 -1.01 -3.87 7.16
N ARG A 189 -1.46 -4.12 5.91
CA ARG A 189 -2.88 -4.04 5.55
C ARG A 189 -3.73 -5.02 6.35
N ARG A 190 -3.34 -6.29 6.43
CA ARG A 190 -4.04 -7.33 7.22
C ARG A 190 -4.16 -6.97 8.69
N ARG A 191 -3.11 -6.35 9.27
CA ARG A 191 -3.13 -5.90 10.67
C ARG A 191 -4.10 -4.76 10.87
N LEU A 192 -4.08 -3.77 9.99
CA LEU A 192 -5.02 -2.66 10.05
C LEU A 192 -6.47 -3.16 9.94
N GLU A 193 -6.77 -4.03 8.96
CA GLU A 193 -8.09 -4.61 8.78
C GLU A 193 -8.57 -5.39 10.01
N ARG A 194 -7.67 -6.08 10.70
CA ARG A 194 -7.96 -6.77 11.95
C ARG A 194 -8.38 -5.77 13.04
N TRP A 195 -7.56 -4.76 13.30
CA TRP A 195 -7.80 -3.80 14.38
C TRP A 195 -9.01 -2.91 14.12
N VAL A 196 -9.26 -2.54 12.88
CA VAL A 196 -10.48 -1.83 12.47
C VAL A 196 -11.74 -2.64 12.80
N ARG A 197 -11.73 -3.94 12.55
CA ARG A 197 -12.85 -4.82 12.93
C ARG A 197 -12.99 -4.94 14.44
N GLU A 198 -11.91 -5.13 15.17
CA GLU A 198 -11.93 -5.27 16.63
C GLU A 198 -12.34 -3.97 17.34
N ALA A 199 -11.98 -2.82 16.79
CA ALA A 199 -12.39 -1.52 17.28
C ALA A 199 -13.86 -1.16 16.92
N SER A 200 -14.55 -1.98 16.12
CA SER A 200 -15.89 -1.68 15.59
C SER A 200 -15.97 -0.35 14.83
N VAL A 201 -14.84 0.12 14.32
CA VAL A 201 -14.77 1.31 13.45
C VAL A 201 -15.37 0.92 12.10
N ALA A 202 -16.16 1.82 11.51
CA ALA A 202 -16.87 1.52 10.27
C ALA A 202 -15.94 1.05 9.14
N SER A 203 -16.41 0.09 8.34
CA SER A 203 -15.66 -0.53 7.24
C SER A 203 -15.18 0.47 6.19
N GLY A 204 -14.02 0.20 5.57
CA GLY A 204 -13.46 1.02 4.50
C GLY A 204 -12.17 1.77 4.86
N VAL A 205 -11.63 1.50 6.04
CA VAL A 205 -10.34 2.05 6.50
C VAL A 205 -9.17 1.37 5.79
N SER A 206 -8.24 2.16 5.29
CA SER A 206 -6.99 1.69 4.68
C SER A 206 -5.77 2.42 5.27
N SER A 207 -4.58 1.93 5.00
CA SER A 207 -3.34 2.63 5.39
C SER A 207 -3.22 4.04 4.80
N HIS A 208 -3.89 4.31 3.69
CA HIS A 208 -3.99 5.68 3.13
C HIS A 208 -4.94 6.55 3.94
N THR A 209 -5.99 5.96 4.51
CA THR A 209 -6.96 6.67 5.38
C THR A 209 -6.26 7.23 6.62
N LEU A 210 -5.44 6.43 7.31
CA LEU A 210 -4.68 6.87 8.49
C LEU A 210 -3.75 8.06 8.21
N ARG A 211 -3.20 8.16 7.00
CA ARG A 211 -2.33 9.28 6.63
C ARG A 211 -3.08 10.59 6.39
N HIS A 212 -4.32 10.53 5.92
CA HIS A 212 -5.11 11.70 5.51
C HIS A 212 -6.07 12.20 6.61
N SER A 213 -6.05 11.53 7.75
CA SER A 213 -6.77 11.93 8.96
C SER A 213 -5.90 12.75 9.87
#